data_d1611034c99117da8b0a9944e3734a5e
#
_entry.id   d1611034c99117da8b0a9944e3734a5e
#
_cell.length_a   1.000
_cell.length_b   1.000
_cell.length_c   1.000
_cell.angle_alpha   90.00
_cell.angle_beta   90.00
_cell.angle_gamma   90.00
#
_symmetry.space_group_name_H-M   'P 1'
#
loop_
_entity.id
_entity.type
_entity.pdbx_description
1 polymer ?
#
loop_
_entity_poly.entity_id
_entity_poly.type
_entity_poly.pdbx_seq_one_letter_code
_entity_poly.pdbx_strand_id
1 'polypeptide(L)'
;MLFPTDLSSFLELIRQHGEAAYSFMFAYAASHSLLFGLFGGYAAHAGALSAGKLIGVFWFGSFAGDVIRFYLGRRYGARLFKSWPRIERLVTIAARLTDKHAVLMILFHRYPHGIRGAAAFAYGLSNLTWPTFLVFNFIAAGLWAVAVVATGYAFGQVSETVMNDASSGLGLGMLVIFLGLSWFLSKKLEETIERDSELTRR
;
A
#
# COMPACT_ATOMS: atom_id res chain seq x y z
N MET A 1 -10.18 -9.85 30.33
CA MET A 1 -10.42 -9.62 28.88
C MET A 1 -9.94 -10.89 28.19
N LEU A 2 -10.86 -11.70 27.69
CA LEU A 2 -10.54 -12.89 26.91
C LEU A 2 -10.19 -12.43 25.49
N PHE A 3 -9.01 -12.78 25.00
CA PHE A 3 -8.67 -12.56 23.59
C PHE A 3 -9.62 -13.37 22.72
N PRO A 4 -10.10 -12.83 21.58
CA PRO A 4 -10.95 -13.56 20.68
C PRO A 4 -10.20 -14.81 20.18
N THR A 5 -10.83 -15.96 20.36
CA THR A 5 -10.24 -17.26 20.02
C THR A 5 -10.59 -17.69 18.59
N ASP A 6 -11.58 -17.01 17.97
CA ASP A 6 -12.08 -17.28 16.63
C ASP A 6 -12.29 -15.97 15.84
N LEU A 7 -12.42 -16.10 14.52
CA LEU A 7 -12.60 -14.99 13.60
C LEU A 7 -13.90 -14.21 13.87
N SER A 8 -14.97 -14.90 14.25
CA SER A 8 -16.28 -14.28 14.53
C SER A 8 -16.21 -13.37 15.75
N SER A 9 -15.60 -13.82 16.84
CA SER A 9 -15.38 -13.01 18.05
C SER A 9 -14.49 -11.79 17.76
N PHE A 10 -13.50 -11.94 16.88
CA PHE A 10 -12.64 -10.83 16.48
C PHE A 10 -13.38 -9.78 15.63
N LEU A 11 -14.23 -10.20 14.70
CA LEU A 11 -15.07 -9.29 13.92
C LEU A 11 -16.07 -8.55 14.79
N GLU A 12 -16.66 -9.22 15.79
CA GLU A 12 -17.56 -8.58 16.74
C GLU A 12 -16.83 -7.53 17.60
N LEU A 13 -15.61 -7.82 18.04
CA LEU A 13 -14.77 -6.82 18.73
C LEU A 13 -14.50 -5.59 17.89
N ILE A 14 -14.20 -5.78 16.59
CA ILE A 14 -14.03 -4.68 15.62
C ILE A 14 -15.33 -3.88 15.48
N ARG A 15 -16.48 -4.55 15.42
CA ARG A 15 -17.79 -3.92 15.30
C ARG A 15 -18.13 -3.06 16.53
N GLN A 16 -17.83 -3.56 17.72
CA GLN A 16 -18.05 -2.83 18.98
C GLN A 16 -17.15 -1.61 19.15
N HIS A 17 -15.89 -1.70 18.62
CA HIS A 17 -14.89 -0.65 18.74
C HIS A 17 -14.55 -0.01 17.39
N GLY A 18 -15.53 0.19 16.53
CA GLY A 18 -15.32 0.63 15.15
C GLY A 18 -14.47 1.90 15.01
N GLU A 19 -14.67 2.92 15.87
CA GLU A 19 -13.87 4.15 15.80
C GLU A 19 -12.39 3.92 16.13
N ALA A 20 -12.09 3.09 17.11
CA ALA A 20 -10.73 2.71 17.44
C ALA A 20 -10.10 1.90 16.31
N ALA A 21 -10.87 0.99 15.69
CA ALA A 21 -10.41 0.23 14.52
C ALA A 21 -10.08 1.15 13.33
N TYR A 22 -10.93 2.13 13.02
CA TYR A 22 -10.65 3.10 11.96
C TYR A 22 -9.42 3.97 12.27
N SER A 23 -9.25 4.42 13.51
CA SER A 23 -8.09 5.22 13.93
C SER A 23 -6.79 4.42 13.80
N PHE A 24 -6.80 3.15 14.22
CA PHE A 24 -5.69 2.24 14.06
C PHE A 24 -5.36 2.01 12.58
N MET A 25 -6.38 1.76 11.76
CA MET A 25 -6.22 1.55 10.32
C MET A 25 -5.71 2.80 9.61
N PHE A 26 -6.09 4.01 10.06
CA PHE A 26 -5.54 5.26 9.55
C PHE A 26 -4.04 5.37 9.81
N ALA A 27 -3.60 5.15 11.04
CA ALA A 27 -2.19 5.18 11.39
C ALA A 27 -1.40 4.11 10.62
N TYR A 28 -2.02 2.94 10.44
CA TYR A 28 -1.40 1.83 9.70
C TYR A 28 -1.35 2.09 8.19
N ALA A 29 -2.37 2.74 7.62
CA ALA A 29 -2.37 3.16 6.22
C ALA A 29 -1.25 4.16 5.92
N ALA A 30 -0.93 5.04 6.86
CA ALA A 30 0.21 5.94 6.77
C ALA A 30 1.56 5.20 6.71
N SER A 31 1.66 4.00 7.30
CA SER A 31 2.85 3.15 7.24
C SER A 31 2.90 2.21 6.03
N HIS A 32 1.89 2.19 5.17
CA HIS A 32 1.79 1.40 3.94
C HIS A 32 1.58 -0.11 4.09
N SER A 33 0.69 -0.56 4.93
CA SER A 33 0.36 -1.98 4.99
C SER A 33 -0.74 -2.37 4.02
N LEU A 34 -0.45 -3.33 3.14
CA LEU A 34 -1.42 -3.96 2.26
C LEU A 34 -2.37 -4.88 3.04
N LEU A 35 -1.84 -5.64 4.00
CA LEU A 35 -2.57 -6.68 4.73
C LEU A 35 -3.79 -6.13 5.49
N PHE A 36 -3.62 -5.01 6.19
CA PHE A 36 -4.74 -4.41 6.92
C PHE A 36 -5.82 -3.81 6.00
N GLY A 37 -5.44 -3.39 4.79
CA GLY A 37 -6.42 -2.94 3.81
C GLY A 37 -7.25 -4.10 3.26
N LEU A 38 -6.63 -5.23 2.96
CA LEU A 38 -7.31 -6.46 2.53
C LEU A 38 -8.20 -7.00 3.65
N PHE A 39 -7.66 -7.10 4.87
CA PHE A 39 -8.42 -7.55 6.04
C PHE A 39 -9.58 -6.61 6.36
N GLY A 40 -9.37 -5.29 6.29
CA GLY A 40 -10.42 -4.29 6.47
C GLY A 40 -11.53 -4.43 5.43
N GLY A 41 -11.17 -4.69 4.17
CA GLY A 41 -12.12 -4.99 3.10
C GLY A 41 -12.96 -6.24 3.39
N TYR A 42 -12.31 -7.31 3.86
CA TYR A 42 -13.00 -8.52 4.32
C TYR A 42 -13.95 -8.21 5.51
N ALA A 43 -13.48 -7.46 6.52
CA ALA A 43 -14.30 -7.07 7.66
C ALA A 43 -15.49 -6.17 7.25
N ALA A 44 -15.33 -5.37 6.21
CA ALA A 44 -16.41 -4.58 5.63
C ALA A 44 -17.45 -5.45 4.92
N HIS A 45 -17.02 -6.52 4.21
CA HIS A 45 -17.92 -7.52 3.64
C HIS A 45 -18.72 -8.24 4.74
N ALA A 46 -18.07 -8.65 5.82
CA ALA A 46 -18.70 -9.28 6.98
C ALA A 46 -19.58 -8.32 7.82
N GLY A 47 -19.77 -7.08 7.38
CA GLY A 47 -20.63 -6.08 8.05
C GLY A 47 -20.05 -5.51 9.36
N ALA A 48 -18.79 -5.80 9.68
CA ALA A 48 -18.12 -5.26 10.88
C ALA A 48 -17.67 -3.81 10.70
N LEU A 49 -17.36 -3.39 9.45
CA LEU A 49 -16.92 -2.05 9.09
C LEU A 49 -17.71 -1.51 7.88
N SER A 50 -17.73 -0.20 7.71
CA SER A 50 -18.27 0.44 6.50
C SER A 50 -17.18 0.55 5.43
N ALA A 51 -17.40 -0.04 4.25
CA ALA A 51 -16.46 0.00 3.14
C ALA A 51 -16.12 1.44 2.71
N GLY A 52 -17.13 2.33 2.65
CA GLY A 52 -16.92 3.74 2.28
C GLY A 52 -16.06 4.50 3.29
N LYS A 53 -16.31 4.33 4.60
CA LYS A 53 -15.48 4.94 5.65
C LYS A 53 -14.05 4.38 5.59
N LEU A 54 -13.92 3.09 5.37
CA LEU A 54 -12.63 2.42 5.29
C LEU A 54 -11.79 2.92 4.10
N ILE A 55 -12.40 3.07 2.91
CA ILE A 55 -11.73 3.68 1.76
C ILE A 55 -11.24 5.08 2.10
N GLY A 56 -12.07 5.92 2.73
CA GLY A 56 -11.66 7.25 3.18
C GLY A 56 -10.47 7.22 4.14
N VAL A 57 -10.52 6.34 5.14
CA VAL A 57 -9.45 6.16 6.14
C VAL A 57 -8.13 5.76 5.46
N PHE A 58 -8.17 4.78 4.55
CA PHE A 58 -6.96 4.35 3.81
C PHE A 58 -6.47 5.41 2.83
N TRP A 59 -7.38 6.12 2.19
CA TRP A 59 -7.05 7.22 1.29
C TRP A 59 -6.27 8.32 2.00
N PHE A 60 -6.89 8.91 3.03
CA PHE A 60 -6.29 10.03 3.75
C PHE A 60 -5.07 9.62 4.59
N GLY A 61 -5.10 8.44 5.22
CA GLY A 61 -3.96 7.93 5.97
C GLY A 61 -2.73 7.71 5.09
N SER A 62 -2.93 7.05 3.96
CA SER A 62 -1.89 6.79 2.97
C SER A 62 -1.34 8.08 2.34
N PHE A 63 -2.22 9.01 1.99
CA PHE A 63 -1.85 10.33 1.49
C PHE A 63 -1.02 11.11 2.51
N ALA A 64 -1.47 11.18 3.76
CA ALA A 64 -0.77 11.88 4.84
C ALA A 64 0.62 11.28 5.11
N GLY A 65 0.72 9.94 5.12
CA GLY A 65 2.00 9.26 5.29
C GLY A 65 3.01 9.63 4.21
N ASP A 66 2.58 9.71 2.95
CA ASP A 66 3.46 10.09 1.85
C ASP A 66 3.84 11.57 1.89
N VAL A 67 2.92 12.45 2.29
CA VAL A 67 3.21 13.88 2.45
C VAL A 67 4.28 14.10 3.51
N ILE A 68 4.20 13.39 4.64
CA ILE A 68 5.21 13.44 5.69
C ILE A 68 6.57 12.96 5.15
N ARG A 69 6.61 11.84 4.43
CA ARG A 69 7.86 11.31 3.85
C ARG A 69 8.45 12.23 2.79
N PHE A 70 7.61 12.80 1.93
CA PHE A 70 8.03 13.81 0.96
C PHE A 70 8.65 15.02 1.66
N TYR A 71 7.99 15.54 2.68
CA TYR A 71 8.52 16.64 3.48
C TYR A 71 9.87 16.31 4.13
N LEU A 72 9.98 15.14 4.75
CA LEU A 72 11.22 14.68 5.37
C LEU A 72 12.34 14.53 4.34
N GLY A 73 12.04 13.94 3.17
CA GLY A 73 12.98 13.87 2.06
C GLY A 73 13.45 15.23 1.58
N ARG A 74 12.53 16.18 1.43
CA ARG A 74 12.83 17.57 1.02
C ARG A 74 13.66 18.33 2.05
N ARG A 75 13.36 18.14 3.33
CA ARG A 75 13.99 18.90 4.43
C ARG A 75 15.37 18.37 4.80
N TYR A 76 15.51 17.06 4.86
CA TYR A 76 16.71 16.40 5.38
C TYR A 76 17.56 15.74 4.29
N GLY A 77 16.98 15.47 3.13
CA GLY A 77 17.68 14.91 1.98
C GLY A 77 18.27 13.53 2.25
N ALA A 78 19.36 13.22 1.55
CA ALA A 78 20.08 11.96 1.68
C ALA A 78 20.67 11.71 3.08
N ARG A 79 20.78 12.77 3.92
CA ARG A 79 21.31 12.65 5.30
C ARG A 79 20.52 11.66 6.16
N LEU A 80 19.20 11.51 5.90
CA LEU A 80 18.34 10.54 6.59
C LEU A 80 18.82 9.08 6.43
N PHE A 81 19.47 8.79 5.32
CA PHE A 81 19.85 7.42 4.94
C PHE A 81 21.34 7.15 5.00
N LYS A 82 22.13 8.13 5.49
CA LYS A 82 23.60 8.04 5.55
C LYS A 82 24.10 6.79 6.28
N SER A 83 23.37 6.33 7.30
CA SER A 83 23.67 5.09 8.04
C SER A 83 23.28 3.82 7.31
N TRP A 84 22.54 3.92 6.20
CA TRP A 84 21.99 2.78 5.45
C TRP A 84 22.30 2.92 3.94
N PRO A 85 23.51 2.59 3.49
CA PRO A 85 23.97 2.86 2.12
C PRO A 85 23.10 2.23 1.02
N ARG A 86 22.49 1.06 1.30
CA ARG A 86 21.58 0.40 0.34
C ARG A 86 20.31 1.24 0.11
N ILE A 87 19.72 1.78 1.18
CA ILE A 87 18.52 2.61 1.11
C ILE A 87 18.84 3.95 0.45
N GLU A 88 19.96 4.57 0.83
CA GLU A 88 20.43 5.82 0.22
C GLU A 88 20.58 5.70 -1.30
N ARG A 89 21.16 4.59 -1.76
CA ARG A 89 21.30 4.30 -3.19
C ARG A 89 19.95 4.14 -3.89
N LEU A 90 19.03 3.36 -3.30
CA LEU A 90 17.68 3.16 -3.85
C LEU A 90 16.90 4.48 -3.94
N VAL A 91 16.94 5.29 -2.89
CA VAL A 91 16.27 6.59 -2.82
C VAL A 91 16.86 7.55 -3.87
N THR A 92 18.18 7.54 -4.07
CA THR A 92 18.85 8.39 -5.08
C THR A 92 18.49 7.96 -6.50
N ILE A 93 18.43 6.67 -6.79
CA ILE A 93 18.00 6.15 -8.11
C ILE A 93 16.53 6.52 -8.36
N ALA A 94 15.66 6.30 -7.37
CA ALA A 94 14.25 6.65 -7.46
C ALA A 94 14.03 8.16 -7.67
N ALA A 95 14.84 9.02 -7.05
CA ALA A 95 14.78 10.47 -7.27
C ALA A 95 15.11 10.85 -8.72
N ARG A 96 16.17 10.27 -9.28
CA ARG A 96 16.54 10.48 -10.71
C ARG A 96 15.47 10.00 -11.68
N LEU A 97 14.85 8.85 -11.41
CA LEU A 97 13.74 8.34 -12.21
C LEU A 97 12.51 9.25 -12.11
N THR A 98 12.28 9.82 -10.94
CA THR A 98 11.19 10.78 -10.72
C THR A 98 11.39 12.06 -11.53
N ASP A 99 12.61 12.55 -11.68
CA ASP A 99 12.92 13.73 -12.51
C ASP A 99 12.55 13.51 -13.98
N LYS A 100 12.62 12.26 -14.46
CA LYS A 100 12.26 11.91 -15.85
C LYS A 100 10.77 11.59 -16.03
N HIS A 101 10.16 10.91 -15.06
CA HIS A 101 8.82 10.30 -15.17
C HIS A 101 7.96 10.50 -13.91
N ALA A 102 7.91 11.73 -13.40
CA ALA A 102 7.26 12.05 -12.12
C ALA A 102 5.86 11.46 -11.94
N VAL A 103 4.97 11.67 -12.91
CA VAL A 103 3.57 11.25 -12.82
C VAL A 103 3.45 9.73 -12.77
N LEU A 104 4.16 9.02 -13.65
CA LEU A 104 4.16 7.56 -13.67
C LEU A 104 4.72 6.98 -12.37
N MET A 105 5.82 7.55 -11.88
CA MET A 105 6.42 7.12 -10.62
C MET A 105 5.46 7.29 -9.46
N ILE A 106 4.76 8.43 -9.35
CA ILE A 106 3.80 8.68 -8.27
C ILE A 106 2.58 7.74 -8.36
N LEU A 107 2.08 7.46 -9.55
CA LEU A 107 0.91 6.59 -9.72
C LEU A 107 1.25 5.12 -9.43
N PHE A 108 2.43 4.66 -9.84
CA PHE A 108 2.79 3.24 -9.79
C PHE A 108 3.67 2.82 -8.60
N HIS A 109 4.28 3.75 -7.84
CA HIS A 109 5.17 3.40 -6.72
C HIS A 109 4.50 2.57 -5.61
N ARG A 110 3.17 2.58 -5.56
CA ARG A 110 2.40 1.87 -4.52
C ARG A 110 2.33 0.37 -4.74
N TYR A 111 2.60 -0.10 -5.97
CA TYR A 111 2.47 -1.50 -6.34
C TYR A 111 3.72 -2.35 -6.05
N PRO A 112 4.97 -1.90 -6.28
CA PRO A 112 6.15 -2.69 -5.97
C PRO A 112 6.41 -2.77 -4.46
N HIS A 113 6.56 -3.98 -3.93
CA HIS A 113 7.00 -4.21 -2.56
C HIS A 113 8.49 -3.85 -2.45
N GLY A 114 8.93 -3.21 -1.38
CA GLY A 114 10.33 -2.85 -1.13
C GLY A 114 10.70 -1.40 -1.46
N ILE A 115 10.31 -0.86 -2.62
CA ILE A 115 10.61 0.53 -3.01
C ILE A 115 9.58 1.51 -2.44
N ARG A 116 8.40 1.03 -2.13
CA ARG A 116 7.23 1.79 -1.71
C ARG A 116 7.49 2.77 -0.55
N GLY A 117 8.17 2.33 0.51
CA GLY A 117 8.50 3.19 1.64
C GLY A 117 9.54 4.27 1.31
N ALA A 118 10.48 3.96 0.42
CA ALA A 118 11.56 4.84 0.02
C ALA A 118 11.13 5.85 -1.08
N ALA A 119 10.13 5.51 -1.89
CA ALA A 119 9.73 6.31 -3.04
C ALA A 119 9.26 7.73 -2.65
N ALA A 120 8.41 7.87 -1.63
CA ALA A 120 7.94 9.17 -1.19
C ALA A 120 9.07 10.08 -0.64
N PHE A 121 10.10 9.49 -0.02
CA PHE A 121 11.32 10.22 0.34
C PHE A 121 12.09 10.63 -0.92
N ALA A 122 12.20 9.75 -1.92
CA ALA A 122 12.87 10.02 -3.18
C ALA A 122 12.23 11.20 -3.92
N TYR A 123 10.90 11.28 -3.92
CA TYR A 123 10.17 12.43 -4.48
C TYR A 123 10.57 13.74 -3.78
N GLY A 124 10.79 13.69 -2.47
CA GLY A 124 11.29 14.84 -1.71
C GLY A 124 12.70 15.29 -2.14
N LEU A 125 13.56 14.35 -2.58
CA LEU A 125 14.91 14.65 -3.07
C LEU A 125 14.94 15.11 -4.53
N SER A 126 13.92 14.78 -5.31
CA SER A 126 13.82 15.16 -6.73
C SER A 126 13.41 16.63 -6.91
N ASN A 127 13.45 17.11 -8.17
CA ASN A 127 12.98 18.45 -8.53
C ASN A 127 11.45 18.60 -8.57
N LEU A 128 10.71 17.57 -8.12
CA LEU A 128 9.26 17.56 -8.12
C LEU A 128 8.67 18.68 -7.26
N THR A 129 7.77 19.48 -7.82
CA THR A 129 7.13 20.58 -7.08
C THR A 129 6.06 20.07 -6.11
N TRP A 130 5.83 20.80 -5.01
CA TRP A 130 4.80 20.46 -4.03
C TRP A 130 3.40 20.28 -4.64
N PRO A 131 2.88 21.22 -5.46
CA PRO A 131 1.54 21.06 -6.02
C PRO A 131 1.41 19.82 -6.89
N THR A 132 2.38 19.55 -7.74
CA THR A 132 2.39 18.35 -8.59
C THR A 132 2.38 17.08 -7.75
N PHE A 133 3.23 17.01 -6.73
CA PHE A 133 3.24 15.85 -5.82
C PHE A 133 1.89 15.67 -5.12
N LEU A 134 1.33 16.72 -4.52
CA LEU A 134 0.10 16.63 -3.76
C LEU A 134 -1.07 16.14 -4.62
N VAL A 135 -1.25 16.70 -5.82
CA VAL A 135 -2.36 16.33 -6.71
C VAL A 135 -2.24 14.87 -7.15
N PHE A 136 -1.10 14.48 -7.72
CA PHE A 136 -0.95 13.11 -8.23
C PHE A 136 -0.89 12.07 -7.11
N ASN A 137 -0.29 12.39 -5.96
CA ASN A 137 -0.29 11.50 -4.81
C ASN A 137 -1.69 11.33 -4.20
N PHE A 138 -2.51 12.39 -4.18
CA PHE A 138 -3.89 12.29 -3.73
C PHE A 138 -4.70 11.33 -4.59
N ILE A 139 -4.61 11.46 -5.92
CA ILE A 139 -5.26 10.56 -6.87
C ILE A 139 -4.75 9.12 -6.70
N ALA A 140 -3.42 8.94 -6.66
CA ALA A 140 -2.80 7.62 -6.50
C ALA A 140 -3.20 6.94 -5.19
N ALA A 141 -3.28 7.70 -4.08
CA ALA A 141 -3.72 7.21 -2.79
C ALA A 141 -5.17 6.73 -2.82
N GLY A 142 -6.05 7.48 -3.49
CA GLY A 142 -7.46 7.12 -3.64
C GLY A 142 -7.65 5.86 -4.47
N LEU A 143 -7.02 5.79 -5.64
CA LEU A 143 -7.08 4.60 -6.50
C LEU A 143 -6.58 3.35 -5.77
N TRP A 144 -5.48 3.48 -5.04
CA TRP A 144 -4.92 2.39 -4.25
C TRP A 144 -5.86 1.97 -3.10
N ALA A 145 -6.43 2.92 -2.36
CA ALA A 145 -7.35 2.63 -1.26
C ALA A 145 -8.59 1.87 -1.77
N VAL A 146 -9.19 2.32 -2.88
CA VAL A 146 -10.30 1.62 -3.51
C VAL A 146 -9.89 0.22 -3.94
N ALA A 147 -8.76 0.07 -4.64
CA ALA A 147 -8.30 -1.22 -5.14
C ALA A 147 -8.09 -2.23 -4.00
N VAL A 148 -7.41 -1.82 -2.92
CA VAL A 148 -7.09 -2.73 -1.81
C VAL A 148 -8.34 -3.11 -1.02
N VAL A 149 -9.20 -2.14 -0.68
CA VAL A 149 -10.44 -2.42 0.07
C VAL A 149 -11.41 -3.25 -0.76
N ALA A 150 -11.58 -2.92 -2.06
CA ALA A 150 -12.43 -3.69 -2.96
C ALA A 150 -11.93 -5.13 -3.14
N THR A 151 -10.61 -5.34 -3.24
CA THR A 151 -10.03 -6.69 -3.31
C THR A 151 -10.33 -7.48 -2.04
N GLY A 152 -10.15 -6.90 -0.86
CA GLY A 152 -10.48 -7.55 0.41
C GLY A 152 -11.98 -7.86 0.55
N TYR A 153 -12.84 -6.94 0.10
CA TYR A 153 -14.28 -7.12 0.08
C TYR A 153 -14.71 -8.27 -0.87
N ALA A 154 -14.17 -8.26 -2.10
CA ALA A 154 -14.43 -9.32 -3.07
C ALA A 154 -13.92 -10.68 -2.58
N PHE A 155 -12.78 -10.72 -1.90
CA PHE A 155 -12.29 -11.93 -1.26
C PHE A 155 -13.26 -12.46 -0.20
N GLY A 156 -13.86 -11.59 0.63
CA GLY A 156 -14.89 -11.95 1.58
C GLY A 156 -16.11 -12.58 0.89
N GLN A 157 -16.60 -11.96 -0.18
CA GLN A 157 -17.73 -12.43 -0.96
C GLN A 157 -17.47 -13.82 -1.58
N VAL A 158 -16.30 -14.01 -2.18
CA VAL A 158 -15.91 -15.31 -2.77
C VAL A 158 -15.74 -16.37 -1.68
N SER A 159 -15.15 -16.01 -0.53
CA SER A 159 -14.94 -16.93 0.60
C SER A 159 -16.27 -17.47 1.14
N GLU A 160 -17.33 -16.65 1.28
CA GLU A 160 -18.65 -17.09 1.69
C GLU A 160 -19.29 -18.04 0.67
N THR A 161 -19.19 -17.71 -0.63
CA THR A 161 -19.71 -18.56 -1.70
C THR A 161 -19.02 -19.91 -1.70
N VAL A 162 -17.70 -19.93 -1.48
CA VAL A 162 -16.87 -21.14 -1.45
C VAL A 162 -17.15 -22.00 -0.21
N MET A 163 -17.38 -21.38 0.93
CA MET A 163 -17.72 -22.12 2.18
C MET A 163 -19.12 -22.71 2.13
N ASN A 164 -20.04 -22.10 1.40
CA ASN A 164 -21.40 -22.61 1.23
C ASN A 164 -21.50 -23.69 0.14
N ASP A 165 -20.62 -23.64 -0.87
CA ASP A 165 -20.50 -24.70 -1.89
C ASP A 165 -19.29 -25.58 -1.58
N ALA A 166 -19.51 -26.75 -0.99
CA ALA A 166 -18.48 -27.72 -0.55
C ALA A 166 -17.55 -28.25 -1.67
N SER A 167 -17.60 -27.68 -2.88
CA SER A 167 -16.86 -28.16 -4.06
C SER A 167 -15.71 -27.23 -4.53
N SER A 168 -15.44 -26.11 -3.87
CA SER A 168 -14.63 -25.08 -4.51
C SER A 168 -13.30 -24.75 -3.83
N GLY A 169 -12.23 -25.34 -4.35
CA GLY A 169 -10.86 -24.83 -4.21
C GLY A 169 -10.61 -23.49 -4.94
N LEU A 170 -11.66 -22.84 -5.49
CA LEU A 170 -11.59 -21.63 -6.31
C LEU A 170 -11.11 -20.40 -5.52
N GLY A 171 -11.53 -20.26 -4.25
CA GLY A 171 -11.12 -19.10 -3.43
C GLY A 171 -9.65 -19.13 -3.04
N LEU A 172 -9.14 -20.29 -2.66
CA LEU A 172 -7.70 -20.51 -2.44
C LEU A 172 -6.92 -20.33 -3.75
N GLY A 173 -7.46 -20.81 -4.87
CA GLY A 173 -6.86 -20.62 -6.19
C GLY A 173 -6.75 -19.13 -6.57
N MET A 174 -7.79 -18.33 -6.37
CA MET A 174 -7.75 -16.89 -6.62
C MET A 174 -6.78 -16.14 -5.70
N LEU A 175 -6.71 -16.51 -4.43
CA LEU A 175 -5.72 -15.93 -3.50
C LEU A 175 -4.29 -16.24 -3.95
N VAL A 176 -4.03 -17.49 -4.32
CA VAL A 176 -2.71 -17.92 -4.82
C VAL A 176 -2.36 -17.22 -6.13
N ILE A 177 -3.33 -17.06 -7.05
CA ILE A 177 -3.14 -16.32 -8.30
C ILE A 177 -2.86 -14.84 -8.02
N PHE A 178 -3.59 -14.21 -7.10
CA PHE A 178 -3.38 -12.80 -6.74
C PHE A 178 -2.01 -12.58 -6.08
N LEU A 179 -1.64 -13.43 -5.13
CA LEU A 179 -0.32 -13.36 -4.48
C LEU A 179 0.81 -13.68 -5.47
N GLY A 180 0.59 -14.65 -6.36
CA GLY A 180 1.53 -15.03 -7.42
C GLY A 180 1.74 -13.92 -8.45
N LEU A 181 0.66 -13.28 -8.91
CA LEU A 181 0.72 -12.12 -9.81
C LEU A 181 1.40 -10.92 -9.15
N SER A 182 1.08 -10.65 -7.90
CA SER A 182 1.70 -9.57 -7.12
C SER A 182 3.21 -9.81 -6.94
N TRP A 183 3.60 -11.04 -6.63
CA TRP A 183 5.00 -11.45 -6.54
C TRP A 183 5.73 -11.38 -7.89
N PHE A 184 5.10 -11.88 -8.97
CA PHE A 184 5.67 -11.86 -10.32
C PHE A 184 5.89 -10.45 -10.84
N LEU A 185 4.90 -9.55 -10.66
CA LEU A 185 5.01 -8.14 -11.02
C LEU A 185 6.11 -7.43 -10.21
N SER A 186 6.22 -7.74 -8.92
CA SER A 186 7.27 -7.18 -8.05
C SER A 186 8.67 -7.61 -8.53
N LYS A 187 8.84 -8.89 -8.84
CA LYS A 187 10.11 -9.44 -9.33
C LYS A 187 10.51 -8.87 -10.69
N LYS A 188 9.55 -8.77 -11.61
CA LYS A 188 9.80 -8.21 -12.94
C LYS A 188 10.18 -6.72 -12.90
N LEU A 189 9.62 -5.96 -11.96
CA LEU A 189 9.99 -4.56 -11.73
C LEU A 189 11.40 -4.43 -11.12
N GLU A 190 11.76 -5.28 -10.17
CA GLU A 190 13.12 -5.32 -9.62
C GLU A 190 14.16 -5.61 -10.71
N GLU A 191 13.92 -6.62 -11.55
CA GLU A 191 14.79 -6.97 -12.67
C GLU A 191 14.93 -5.82 -13.69
N THR A 192 13.86 -5.07 -13.94
CA THR A 192 13.89 -3.92 -14.86
C THR A 192 14.72 -2.77 -14.27
N ILE A 193 14.60 -2.51 -12.98
CA ILE A 193 15.35 -1.46 -12.27
C ILE A 193 16.83 -1.82 -12.20
N GLU A 194 17.18 -3.10 -11.96
CA GLU A 194 18.56 -3.57 -11.95
C GLU A 194 19.20 -3.45 -13.32
N ARG A 195 18.50 -3.83 -14.39
CA ARG A 195 18.98 -3.71 -15.78
C ARG A 195 19.26 -2.26 -16.17
N ASP A 196 18.36 -1.32 -15.84
CA ASP A 196 18.61 0.11 -16.10
C ASP A 196 19.76 0.67 -15.27
N SER A 197 19.97 0.14 -14.07
CA SER A 197 21.11 0.54 -13.24
C SER A 197 22.47 0.06 -13.79
N GLU A 198 22.52 -1.08 -14.47
CA GLU A 198 23.71 -1.60 -15.13
C GLU A 198 24.05 -0.85 -16.43
N LEU A 199 23.03 -0.47 -17.21
CA LEU A 199 23.22 0.34 -18.41
C LEU A 199 23.74 1.75 -18.13
N THR A 200 23.47 2.27 -16.94
CA THR A 200 23.95 3.60 -16.50
C THR A 200 25.38 3.54 -15.92
N ARG A 201 25.95 2.34 -15.75
CA ARG A 201 27.34 2.12 -15.29
C ARG A 201 28.36 1.96 -16.40
N ARG A 202 27.92 1.80 -17.66
CA ARG A 202 28.76 1.77 -18.84
C ARG A 202 28.77 3.13 -19.54
#